data_144dcd62347abe4712bce0d9da782505
#
_entry.id   144dcd62347abe4712bce0d9da782505
#
_cell.length_a   1.000
_cell.length_b   1.000
_cell.length_c   1.000
_cell.angle_alpha   90.00
_cell.angle_beta   90.00
_cell.angle_gamma   90.00
#
_symmetry.space_group_name_H-M   'P 1'
#
loop_
_entity.id
_entity.type
_entity.pdbx_description
1 polymer ?
#
loop_
_entity_poly.entity_id
_entity_poly.type
_entity_poly.pdbx_seq_one_letter_code
_entity_poly.pdbx_strand_id
1 'polypeptide(L)'
;MPWRIEDLNQVLDGLGRLAELLTPSPIDAPALSLPGGRHWSRLHDAPGSVDALDWLDPWVRHNLERLAAQEADFDQAAAGSTLVHTDIRADNVLLTGEGAVFVDWPHAAVGAAWIDLLYFLPSVAMQGGPEPNETFWAHPVSTIADSDAMLAVLAGITGFFVHCATLPAPPGLPTLRRFQAGQGQHAVAWLRRLMA
;
A
#
# COMPACT_ATOMS: atom_id res chain seq x y z
N MET A 1 -8.64 3.23 16.73
CA MET A 1 -10.11 3.34 16.74
C MET A 1 -10.61 3.04 15.33
N PRO A 2 -11.79 2.43 15.17
CA PRO A 2 -12.36 2.21 13.85
C PRO A 2 -12.67 3.54 13.16
N TRP A 3 -12.58 3.55 11.82
CA TRP A 3 -12.94 4.70 11.02
C TRP A 3 -14.42 5.06 11.18
N ARG A 4 -14.73 6.33 11.38
CA ARG A 4 -16.07 6.85 11.16
C ARG A 4 -16.24 7.02 9.66
N ILE A 5 -17.40 6.71 9.13
CA ILE A 5 -17.63 6.74 7.68
C ILE A 5 -17.46 8.15 7.10
N GLU A 6 -17.90 9.17 7.84
CA GLU A 6 -17.78 10.57 7.42
C GLU A 6 -16.31 10.99 7.33
N ASP A 7 -15.49 10.59 8.30
CA ASP A 7 -14.05 10.89 8.34
C ASP A 7 -13.33 10.18 7.18
N LEU A 8 -13.64 8.92 6.95
CA LEU A 8 -13.07 8.16 5.84
C LEU A 8 -13.45 8.77 4.48
N ASN A 9 -14.71 9.13 4.28
CA ASN A 9 -15.16 9.77 3.04
C ASN A 9 -14.42 11.08 2.80
N GLN A 10 -14.20 11.88 3.85
CA GLN A 10 -13.43 13.12 3.74
C GLN A 10 -11.98 12.87 3.31
N VAL A 11 -11.36 11.78 3.78
CA VAL A 11 -10.01 11.38 3.34
C VAL A 11 -10.03 10.89 1.89
N LEU A 12 -10.98 10.06 1.51
CA LEU A 12 -11.12 9.57 0.14
C LEU A 12 -11.33 10.72 -0.85
N ASP A 13 -12.23 11.66 -0.55
CA ASP A 13 -12.42 12.88 -1.36
C ASP A 13 -11.13 13.71 -1.45
N GLY A 14 -10.38 13.77 -0.34
CA GLY A 14 -9.07 14.42 -0.28
C GLY A 14 -8.04 13.77 -1.19
N LEU A 15 -7.99 12.43 -1.24
CA LEU A 15 -7.11 11.68 -2.14
C LEU A 15 -7.41 11.95 -3.61
N GLY A 16 -8.69 12.01 -3.98
CA GLY A 16 -9.11 12.37 -5.33
C GLY A 16 -8.60 13.76 -5.72
N ARG A 17 -8.84 14.76 -4.88
CA ARG A 17 -8.35 16.14 -5.10
C ARG A 17 -6.83 16.22 -5.14
N LEU A 18 -6.13 15.46 -4.28
CA LEU A 18 -4.68 15.43 -4.25
C LEU A 18 -4.13 14.91 -5.58
N ALA A 19 -4.67 13.81 -6.09
CA ALA A 19 -4.29 13.24 -7.37
C ALA A 19 -4.50 14.23 -8.54
N GLU A 20 -5.61 14.95 -8.56
CA GLU A 20 -5.90 15.98 -9.58
C GLU A 20 -4.89 17.14 -9.50
N LEU A 21 -4.65 17.69 -8.31
CA LEU A 21 -3.79 18.85 -8.10
C LEU A 21 -2.30 18.56 -8.34
N LEU A 22 -1.87 17.31 -8.11
CA LEU A 22 -0.48 16.90 -8.22
C LEU A 22 -0.18 16.12 -9.52
N THR A 23 -1.05 16.21 -10.50
CA THR A 23 -0.83 15.65 -11.85
C THR A 23 -0.84 16.78 -12.91
N PRO A 24 0.27 17.00 -13.64
CA PRO A 24 1.59 16.40 -13.42
C PRO A 24 2.25 16.88 -12.12
N SER A 25 3.26 16.14 -11.65
CA SER A 25 4.01 16.52 -10.44
C SER A 25 4.52 17.98 -10.53
N PRO A 26 4.24 18.82 -9.54
CA PRO A 26 4.68 20.23 -9.55
C PRO A 26 6.17 20.41 -9.16
N ILE A 27 6.82 19.33 -8.74
CA ILE A 27 8.23 19.34 -8.31
C ILE A 27 8.99 18.14 -8.91
N ASP A 28 10.31 18.24 -8.97
CA ASP A 28 11.16 17.09 -9.25
C ASP A 28 11.16 16.16 -8.03
N ALA A 29 10.77 14.90 -8.27
CA ALA A 29 10.83 13.84 -7.28
C ALA A 29 11.25 12.53 -7.97
N PRO A 30 11.83 11.57 -7.23
CA PRO A 30 12.23 10.29 -7.81
C PRO A 30 11.01 9.52 -8.33
N ALA A 31 11.20 8.71 -9.37
CA ALA A 31 10.18 7.75 -9.77
C ALA A 31 9.89 6.78 -8.62
N LEU A 32 8.62 6.43 -8.45
CA LEU A 32 8.21 5.47 -7.43
C LEU A 32 8.87 4.12 -7.67
N SER A 33 9.47 3.58 -6.63
CA SER A 33 10.06 2.24 -6.60
C SER A 33 9.79 1.57 -5.26
N LEU A 34 9.89 0.25 -5.19
CA LEU A 34 9.72 -0.47 -3.93
C LEU A 34 10.86 -0.14 -2.94
N PRO A 35 10.54 0.34 -1.73
CA PRO A 35 11.54 0.63 -0.71
C PRO A 35 12.36 -0.62 -0.37
N GLY A 36 13.66 -0.59 -0.66
CA GLY A 36 14.55 -1.73 -0.42
C GLY A 36 14.53 -2.82 -1.49
N GLY A 37 13.80 -2.63 -2.59
CA GLY A 37 13.76 -3.51 -3.75
C GLY A 37 12.73 -4.63 -3.65
N ARG A 38 12.95 -5.73 -4.36
CA ARG A 38 11.97 -6.82 -4.50
C ARG A 38 11.92 -7.69 -3.25
N HIS A 39 10.76 -7.77 -2.62
CA HIS A 39 10.56 -8.42 -1.33
C HIS A 39 10.13 -9.87 -1.46
N TRP A 40 9.20 -10.17 -2.36
CA TRP A 40 8.75 -11.54 -2.59
C TRP A 40 9.86 -12.41 -3.15
N SER A 41 10.72 -11.87 -4.03
CA SER A 41 11.90 -12.58 -4.53
C SER A 41 12.83 -12.98 -3.37
N ARG A 42 13.08 -12.06 -2.42
CA ARG A 42 13.89 -12.37 -1.23
C ARG A 42 13.26 -13.43 -0.32
N LEU A 43 11.94 -13.35 -0.13
CA LEU A 43 11.20 -14.33 0.67
C LEU A 43 11.14 -15.70 -0.02
N HIS A 44 11.06 -15.73 -1.34
CA HIS A 44 11.15 -16.95 -2.14
C HIS A 44 12.52 -17.61 -2.03
N ASP A 45 13.60 -16.82 -2.06
CA ASP A 45 14.99 -17.33 -1.90
C ASP A 45 15.31 -17.79 -0.46
N ALA A 46 14.55 -17.30 0.52
CA ALA A 46 14.69 -17.64 1.93
C ALA A 46 13.32 -18.00 2.57
N PRO A 47 12.66 -19.08 2.12
CA PRO A 47 11.28 -19.37 2.51
C PRO A 47 11.09 -19.63 4.01
N GLY A 48 12.11 -20.11 4.71
CA GLY A 48 12.07 -20.28 6.16
C GLY A 48 11.85 -18.98 6.95
N SER A 49 12.08 -17.82 6.33
CA SER A 49 11.83 -16.52 6.99
C SER A 49 10.35 -16.24 7.22
N VAL A 50 9.46 -16.76 6.38
CA VAL A 50 8.01 -16.60 6.53
C VAL A 50 7.40 -17.62 7.49
N ASP A 51 8.11 -18.70 7.81
CA ASP A 51 7.62 -19.75 8.71
C ASP A 51 7.50 -19.25 10.17
N ALA A 52 8.27 -18.23 10.53
CA ALA A 52 8.21 -17.59 11.84
C ALA A 52 7.03 -16.62 12.00
N LEU A 53 6.27 -16.37 10.95
CA LEU A 53 5.13 -15.44 10.96
C LEU A 53 3.82 -16.20 11.22
N ASP A 54 3.45 -16.40 12.47
CA ASP A 54 2.24 -17.13 12.89
C ASP A 54 0.94 -16.54 12.31
N TRP A 55 0.94 -15.24 11.99
CA TRP A 55 -0.21 -14.52 11.44
C TRP A 55 -0.35 -14.67 9.92
N LEU A 56 0.70 -15.13 9.22
CA LEU A 56 0.73 -15.15 7.77
C LEU A 56 -0.15 -16.29 7.22
N ASP A 57 -1.03 -15.95 6.28
CA ASP A 57 -1.89 -16.93 5.60
C ASP A 57 -1.00 -18.01 4.95
N PRO A 58 -1.28 -19.32 5.20
CA PRO A 58 -0.55 -20.42 4.57
C PRO A 58 -0.54 -20.38 3.04
N TRP A 59 -1.52 -19.75 2.42
CA TRP A 59 -1.57 -19.52 0.98
C TRP A 59 -0.30 -18.82 0.47
N VAL A 60 0.25 -17.88 1.21
CA VAL A 60 1.47 -17.15 0.83
C VAL A 60 2.64 -18.11 0.60
N ARG A 61 2.85 -19.07 1.53
CA ARG A 61 3.96 -20.04 1.42
C ARG A 61 3.89 -20.88 0.15
N HIS A 62 2.68 -21.19 -0.31
CA HIS A 62 2.46 -21.98 -1.53
C HIS A 62 2.53 -21.16 -2.82
N ASN A 63 2.58 -19.82 -2.71
CA ASN A 63 2.52 -18.92 -3.84
C ASN A 63 3.72 -17.96 -3.94
N LEU A 64 4.82 -18.17 -3.22
CA LEU A 64 5.97 -17.27 -3.19
C LEU A 64 6.54 -16.97 -4.59
N GLU A 65 6.70 -18.00 -5.42
CA GLU A 65 7.16 -17.84 -6.80
C GLU A 65 6.18 -16.99 -7.64
N ARG A 66 4.88 -17.25 -7.53
CA ARG A 66 3.84 -16.50 -8.24
C ARG A 66 3.77 -15.04 -7.77
N LEU A 67 3.96 -14.80 -6.46
CA LEU A 67 4.01 -13.47 -5.86
C LEU A 67 5.26 -12.71 -6.31
N ALA A 68 6.42 -13.37 -6.38
CA ALA A 68 7.64 -12.78 -6.90
C ALA A 68 7.54 -12.42 -8.39
N ALA A 69 6.87 -13.26 -9.19
CA ALA A 69 6.59 -12.96 -10.58
C ALA A 69 5.67 -11.74 -10.73
N GLN A 70 4.62 -11.63 -9.91
CA GLN A 70 3.71 -10.49 -9.93
C GLN A 70 4.39 -9.18 -9.51
N GLU A 71 5.25 -9.22 -8.47
CA GLU A 71 6.05 -8.07 -8.02
C GLU A 71 7.02 -7.59 -9.11
N ALA A 72 7.43 -8.46 -10.04
CA ALA A 72 8.42 -8.13 -11.06
C ALA A 72 7.99 -6.95 -11.94
N ASP A 73 6.70 -6.75 -12.14
CA ASP A 73 6.13 -5.70 -12.98
C ASP A 73 5.87 -4.39 -12.22
N PHE A 74 6.22 -4.30 -10.92
CA PHE A 74 5.91 -3.15 -10.06
C PHE A 74 6.35 -1.82 -10.68
N ASP A 75 7.60 -1.69 -11.11
CA ASP A 75 8.14 -0.40 -11.56
C ASP A 75 7.40 0.12 -12.81
N GLN A 76 7.02 -0.78 -13.72
CA GLN A 76 6.23 -0.44 -14.90
C GLN A 76 4.77 -0.12 -14.52
N ALA A 77 4.19 -0.90 -13.63
CA ALA A 77 2.81 -0.76 -13.17
C ALA A 77 2.58 0.52 -12.35
N ALA A 78 3.57 0.90 -11.55
CA ALA A 78 3.52 2.09 -10.70
C ALA A 78 3.88 3.38 -11.46
N ALA A 79 4.34 3.30 -12.71
CA ALA A 79 4.76 4.46 -13.49
C ALA A 79 3.61 5.43 -13.72
N GLY A 80 3.92 6.74 -13.64
CA GLY A 80 2.94 7.80 -13.84
C GLY A 80 3.59 9.18 -13.79
N SER A 81 2.76 10.20 -13.69
CA SER A 81 3.21 11.61 -13.64
C SER A 81 2.72 12.35 -12.40
N THR A 82 2.07 11.69 -11.47
CA THR A 82 1.50 12.28 -10.26
C THR A 82 2.53 12.26 -9.14
N LEU A 83 2.67 13.36 -8.39
CA LEU A 83 3.38 13.34 -7.11
C LEU A 83 2.52 12.60 -6.10
N VAL A 84 3.01 11.47 -5.63
CA VAL A 84 2.35 10.60 -4.65
C VAL A 84 3.06 10.65 -3.30
N HIS A 85 2.29 10.54 -2.23
CA HIS A 85 2.77 10.61 -0.84
C HIS A 85 3.47 9.33 -0.41
N THR A 86 2.92 8.18 -0.79
CA THR A 86 3.38 6.81 -0.54
C THR A 86 3.31 6.30 0.91
N ASP A 87 2.93 7.12 1.87
CA ASP A 87 2.79 6.74 3.28
C ASP A 87 1.52 7.35 3.93
N ILE A 88 0.39 7.32 3.21
CA ILE A 88 -0.88 7.82 3.76
C ILE A 88 -1.44 6.82 4.75
N ARG A 89 -1.61 7.30 5.99
CA ARG A 89 -2.17 6.59 7.14
C ARG A 89 -2.94 7.58 8.01
N ALA A 90 -3.74 7.06 8.95
CA ALA A 90 -4.55 7.90 9.82
C ALA A 90 -3.73 8.91 10.64
N ASP A 91 -2.48 8.60 10.99
CA ASP A 91 -1.57 9.47 11.73
C ASP A 91 -0.92 10.57 10.84
N ASN A 92 -0.98 10.41 9.52
CA ASN A 92 -0.49 11.38 8.52
C ASN A 92 -1.64 12.20 7.89
N VAL A 93 -2.85 12.12 8.48
CA VAL A 93 -4.04 12.85 8.00
C VAL A 93 -4.61 13.73 9.10
N LEU A 94 -4.78 15.01 8.79
CA LEU A 94 -5.48 15.97 9.64
C LEU A 94 -6.86 16.27 9.02
N LEU A 95 -7.92 16.00 9.77
CA LEU A 95 -9.28 16.35 9.36
C LEU A 95 -9.59 17.77 9.82
N THR A 96 -10.02 18.60 8.89
CA THR A 96 -10.39 20.02 9.12
C THR A 96 -11.81 20.28 8.65
N GLY A 97 -12.34 21.46 8.95
CA GLY A 97 -13.64 21.89 8.41
C GLY A 97 -13.66 22.07 6.87
N GLU A 98 -12.47 22.14 6.24
CA GLU A 98 -12.33 22.33 4.78
C GLU A 98 -11.92 21.03 4.05
N GLY A 99 -11.68 19.93 4.77
CA GLY A 99 -11.30 18.65 4.20
C GLY A 99 -10.11 18.00 4.89
N ALA A 100 -9.61 16.92 4.29
CA ALA A 100 -8.41 16.24 4.75
C ALA A 100 -7.14 16.98 4.28
N VAL A 101 -6.17 17.10 5.18
CA VAL A 101 -4.82 17.62 4.93
C VAL A 101 -3.82 16.49 5.18
N PHE A 102 -2.98 16.22 4.18
CA PHE A 102 -1.97 15.17 4.24
C PHE A 102 -0.62 15.77 4.64
N VAL A 103 -0.01 15.22 5.67
CA VAL A 103 1.23 15.70 6.27
C VAL A 103 2.29 14.60 6.26
N ASP A 104 3.56 14.98 6.46
CA ASP A 104 4.70 14.06 6.55
C ASP A 104 5.02 13.35 5.22
N TRP A 105 5.61 14.07 4.28
CA TRP A 105 5.93 13.68 2.90
C TRP A 105 7.39 13.21 2.66
N PRO A 106 8.08 12.51 3.57
CA PRO A 106 9.51 12.20 3.40
C PRO A 106 9.78 11.21 2.26
N HIS A 107 8.75 10.48 1.83
CA HIS A 107 8.84 9.43 0.81
C HIS A 107 8.14 9.80 -0.51
N ALA A 108 7.83 11.08 -0.70
CA ALA A 108 7.15 11.53 -1.92
C ALA A 108 7.90 11.10 -3.19
N ALA A 109 7.16 10.59 -4.16
CA ALA A 109 7.69 10.06 -5.42
C ALA A 109 6.76 10.39 -6.59
N VAL A 110 7.20 10.19 -7.81
CA VAL A 110 6.36 10.31 -9.02
C VAL A 110 5.87 8.94 -9.44
N GLY A 111 4.55 8.76 -9.50
CA GLY A 111 3.90 7.49 -9.82
C GLY A 111 2.51 7.65 -10.44
N ALA A 112 1.78 6.56 -10.54
CA ALA A 112 0.40 6.56 -11.00
C ALA A 112 -0.53 7.20 -9.95
N ALA A 113 -1.52 7.96 -10.40
CA ALA A 113 -2.38 8.77 -9.54
C ALA A 113 -3.18 7.99 -8.47
N TRP A 114 -3.41 6.70 -8.69
CA TRP A 114 -4.15 5.81 -7.80
C TRP A 114 -3.30 5.12 -6.71
N ILE A 115 -1.98 5.36 -6.69
CA ILE A 115 -1.04 4.71 -5.75
C ILE A 115 -1.40 4.99 -4.29
N ASP A 116 -1.62 6.26 -3.94
CA ASP A 116 -1.89 6.65 -2.56
C ASP A 116 -3.20 6.03 -2.04
N LEU A 117 -4.22 5.91 -2.89
CA LEU A 117 -5.43 5.20 -2.54
C LEU A 117 -5.13 3.72 -2.25
N LEU A 118 -4.42 3.03 -3.15
CA LEU A 118 -4.10 1.61 -2.98
C LEU A 118 -3.29 1.36 -1.70
N TYR A 119 -2.29 2.21 -1.43
CA TYR A 119 -1.43 2.07 -0.24
C TYR A 119 -2.18 2.36 1.06
N PHE A 120 -3.16 3.24 1.04
CA PHE A 120 -3.97 3.61 2.20
C PHE A 120 -4.92 2.48 2.65
N LEU A 121 -5.52 1.75 1.71
CA LEU A 121 -6.62 0.82 1.99
C LEU A 121 -6.28 -0.36 2.93
N PRO A 122 -5.07 -0.97 2.92
CA PRO A 122 -4.72 -1.97 3.92
C PRO A 122 -4.76 -1.43 5.37
N SER A 123 -4.36 -0.18 5.58
CA SER A 123 -4.43 0.45 6.90
C SER A 123 -5.87 0.79 7.31
N VAL A 124 -6.72 1.16 6.36
CA VAL A 124 -8.16 1.36 6.58
C VAL A 124 -8.82 0.07 7.02
N ALA A 125 -8.59 -1.03 6.30
CA ALA A 125 -9.12 -2.33 6.65
C ALA A 125 -8.62 -2.83 8.01
N MET A 126 -7.33 -2.64 8.33
CA MET A 126 -6.75 -2.94 9.64
C MET A 126 -7.46 -2.20 10.78
N GLN A 127 -7.99 -1.02 10.52
CA GLN A 127 -8.71 -0.18 11.47
C GLN A 127 -10.24 -0.37 11.41
N GLY A 128 -10.72 -1.48 10.82
CA GLY A 128 -12.13 -1.83 10.76
C GLY A 128 -12.95 -1.03 9.73
N GLY A 129 -12.29 -0.46 8.73
CA GLY A 129 -12.93 0.17 7.59
C GLY A 129 -13.47 -0.81 6.55
N PRO A 130 -14.02 -0.32 5.43
CA PRO A 130 -14.63 -1.13 4.39
C PRO A 130 -13.62 -2.04 3.66
N GLU A 131 -14.16 -2.93 2.84
CA GLU A 131 -13.39 -3.88 2.05
C GLU A 131 -12.52 -3.13 1.00
N PRO A 132 -11.19 -3.39 0.96
CA PRO A 132 -10.25 -2.63 0.14
C PRO A 132 -10.56 -2.66 -1.36
N ASN A 133 -10.87 -3.82 -1.93
CA ASN A 133 -11.09 -3.95 -3.36
C ASN A 133 -12.32 -3.19 -3.84
N GLU A 134 -13.41 -3.29 -3.10
CA GLU A 134 -14.64 -2.57 -3.41
C GLU A 134 -14.42 -1.05 -3.27
N THR A 135 -13.73 -0.63 -2.22
CA THR A 135 -13.41 0.79 -1.98
C THR A 135 -12.49 1.35 -3.07
N PHE A 136 -11.49 0.57 -3.49
CA PHE A 136 -10.58 0.97 -4.56
C PHE A 136 -11.34 1.22 -5.87
N TRP A 137 -12.11 0.23 -6.33
CA TRP A 137 -12.80 0.33 -7.62
C TRP A 137 -14.01 1.27 -7.62
N ALA A 138 -14.56 1.59 -6.46
CA ALA A 138 -15.60 2.61 -6.33
C ALA A 138 -15.07 4.05 -6.42
N HIS A 139 -13.76 4.25 -6.19
CA HIS A 139 -13.17 5.59 -6.15
C HIS A 139 -12.83 6.11 -7.56
N PRO A 140 -13.13 7.38 -7.89
CA PRO A 140 -12.90 7.93 -9.24
C PRO A 140 -11.45 7.82 -9.73
N VAL A 141 -10.45 7.95 -8.85
CA VAL A 141 -9.03 7.89 -9.23
C VAL A 141 -8.63 6.51 -9.78
N SER A 142 -9.35 5.45 -9.43
CA SER A 142 -9.07 4.09 -9.93
C SER A 142 -9.53 3.86 -11.37
N THR A 143 -10.34 4.74 -11.95
CA THR A 143 -10.87 4.58 -13.32
C THR A 143 -9.78 4.52 -14.39
N ILE A 144 -8.59 5.04 -14.09
CA ILE A 144 -7.41 4.99 -14.97
C ILE A 144 -6.47 3.84 -14.63
N ALA A 145 -6.77 3.04 -13.60
CA ALA A 145 -5.96 1.90 -13.21
C ALA A 145 -6.28 0.69 -14.10
N ASP A 146 -5.24 0.06 -14.63
CA ASP A 146 -5.33 -1.27 -15.20
C ASP A 146 -5.32 -2.32 -14.08
N SER A 147 -6.10 -3.39 -14.22
CA SER A 147 -6.24 -4.42 -13.18
C SER A 147 -4.94 -5.18 -12.91
N ASP A 148 -4.14 -5.44 -13.96
CA ASP A 148 -2.88 -6.16 -13.82
C ASP A 148 -1.83 -5.23 -13.20
N ALA A 149 -1.83 -3.94 -13.56
CA ALA A 149 -0.99 -2.93 -12.93
C ALA A 149 -1.34 -2.76 -11.44
N MET A 150 -2.63 -2.69 -11.11
CA MET A 150 -3.07 -2.62 -9.70
C MET A 150 -2.62 -3.86 -8.92
N LEU A 151 -2.75 -5.05 -9.49
CA LEU A 151 -2.32 -6.30 -8.88
C LEU A 151 -0.80 -6.34 -8.65
N ALA A 152 0.01 -5.89 -9.61
CA ALA A 152 1.47 -5.84 -9.49
C ALA A 152 1.90 -4.88 -8.36
N VAL A 153 1.28 -3.71 -8.27
CA VAL A 153 1.57 -2.74 -7.20
C VAL A 153 1.11 -3.26 -5.84
N LEU A 154 -0.08 -3.87 -5.76
CA LEU A 154 -0.56 -4.49 -4.53
C LEU A 154 0.36 -5.63 -4.09
N ALA A 155 0.83 -6.46 -5.01
CA ALA A 155 1.81 -7.51 -4.71
C ALA A 155 3.09 -6.91 -4.14
N GLY A 156 3.64 -5.88 -4.75
CA GLY A 156 4.87 -5.22 -4.29
C GLY A 156 4.75 -4.68 -2.86
N ILE A 157 3.72 -3.86 -2.57
CA ILE A 157 3.55 -3.30 -1.22
C ILE A 157 3.22 -4.38 -0.17
N THR A 158 2.50 -5.43 -0.57
CA THR A 158 2.23 -6.57 0.31
C THR A 158 3.53 -7.29 0.65
N GLY A 159 4.40 -7.52 -0.33
CA GLY A 159 5.74 -8.09 -0.12
C GLY A 159 6.60 -7.26 0.82
N PHE A 160 6.56 -5.93 0.69
CA PHE A 160 7.22 -5.03 1.62
C PHE A 160 6.74 -5.24 3.07
N PHE A 161 5.44 -5.27 3.32
CA PHE A 161 4.91 -5.48 4.67
C PHE A 161 5.30 -6.83 5.25
N VAL A 162 5.16 -7.91 4.48
CA VAL A 162 5.50 -9.27 4.91
C VAL A 162 7.00 -9.38 5.19
N HIS A 163 7.85 -8.91 4.28
CA HIS A 163 9.30 -8.94 4.48
C HIS A 163 9.72 -8.10 5.69
N CYS A 164 9.20 -6.87 5.83
CA CYS A 164 9.50 -6.04 6.98
C CYS A 164 9.11 -6.69 8.32
N ALA A 165 8.03 -7.47 8.34
CA ALA A 165 7.60 -8.19 9.54
C ALA A 165 8.57 -9.32 9.96
N THR A 166 9.42 -9.83 9.04
CA THR A 166 10.46 -10.81 9.37
C THR A 166 11.71 -10.17 10.03
N LEU A 167 11.83 -8.84 9.94
CA LEU A 167 13.03 -8.13 10.41
C LEU A 167 12.91 -7.72 11.88
N PRO A 168 14.03 -7.54 12.59
CA PRO A 168 14.00 -6.96 13.93
C PRO A 168 13.47 -5.54 13.90
N ALA A 169 12.81 -5.12 14.99
CA ALA A 169 12.35 -3.74 15.12
C ALA A 169 13.55 -2.77 15.11
N PRO A 170 13.46 -1.65 14.36
CA PRO A 170 14.54 -0.67 14.36
C PRO A 170 14.62 0.04 15.72
N PRO A 171 15.82 0.54 16.09
CA PRO A 171 16.00 1.31 17.31
C PRO A 171 15.01 2.47 17.43
N GLY A 172 14.36 2.62 18.58
CA GLY A 172 13.39 3.68 18.83
C GLY A 172 11.96 3.41 18.32
N LEU A 173 11.74 2.36 17.53
CA LEU A 173 10.42 2.03 16.94
C LEU A 173 9.98 0.58 17.25
N PRO A 174 9.79 0.20 18.52
CA PRO A 174 9.56 -1.19 18.90
C PRO A 174 8.24 -1.78 18.37
N THR A 175 7.28 -0.94 18.01
CA THR A 175 5.95 -1.35 17.52
C THR A 175 5.84 -1.40 16.00
N LEU A 176 6.85 -0.91 15.25
CA LEU A 176 6.77 -0.75 13.81
C LEU A 176 6.49 -2.09 13.09
N ARG A 177 7.20 -3.15 13.46
CA ARG A 177 7.02 -4.46 12.79
C ARG A 177 5.64 -5.05 13.01
N ARG A 178 5.08 -4.88 14.21
CA ARG A 178 3.70 -5.29 14.51
C ARG A 178 2.68 -4.48 13.71
N PHE A 179 2.92 -3.20 13.53
CA PHE A 179 2.07 -2.34 12.70
C PHE A 179 2.13 -2.76 11.22
N GLN A 180 3.32 -2.98 10.67
CA GLN A 180 3.51 -3.48 9.31
C GLN A 180 2.89 -4.87 9.10
N ALA A 181 3.01 -5.78 10.10
CA ALA A 181 2.35 -7.07 10.08
C ALA A 181 0.82 -6.93 10.00
N GLY A 182 0.23 -6.00 10.75
CA GLY A 182 -1.20 -5.71 10.70
C GLY A 182 -1.67 -5.24 9.33
N GLN A 183 -0.94 -4.31 8.71
CA GLN A 183 -1.22 -3.90 7.32
C GLN A 183 -1.04 -5.07 6.35
N GLY A 184 0.04 -5.86 6.54
CA GLY A 184 0.35 -7.03 5.72
C GLY A 184 -0.75 -8.09 5.73
N GLN A 185 -1.39 -8.35 6.88
CA GLN A 185 -2.52 -9.29 6.97
C GLN A 185 -3.67 -8.90 6.05
N HIS A 186 -4.05 -7.63 6.04
CA HIS A 186 -5.16 -7.13 5.22
C HIS A 186 -4.78 -7.04 3.74
N ALA A 187 -3.53 -6.66 3.43
CA ALA A 187 -3.02 -6.64 2.07
C ALA A 187 -2.93 -8.08 1.47
N VAL A 188 -2.46 -9.05 2.25
CA VAL A 188 -2.45 -10.48 1.85
C VAL A 188 -3.86 -11.01 1.60
N ALA A 189 -4.81 -10.68 2.47
CA ALA A 189 -6.20 -11.10 2.30
C ALA A 189 -6.81 -10.53 1.01
N TRP A 190 -6.52 -9.28 0.69
CA TRP A 190 -6.94 -8.64 -0.57
C TRP A 190 -6.27 -9.31 -1.77
N LEU A 191 -4.93 -9.43 -1.76
CA LEU A 191 -4.14 -10.04 -2.82
C LEU A 191 -4.59 -11.49 -3.12
N ARG A 192 -4.81 -12.29 -2.07
CA ARG A 192 -5.30 -13.66 -2.20
C ARG A 192 -6.64 -13.74 -2.94
N ARG A 193 -7.58 -12.82 -2.66
CA ARG A 193 -8.89 -12.80 -3.36
C ARG A 193 -8.74 -12.52 -4.84
N LEU A 194 -7.80 -11.67 -5.24
CA LEU A 194 -7.56 -11.32 -6.64
C LEU A 194 -6.81 -12.42 -7.40
N MET A 195 -6.01 -13.22 -6.71
CA MET A 195 -5.20 -14.29 -7.30
C MET A 195 -5.80 -15.70 -7.16
N ALA A 196 -7.01 -15.81 -6.57
CA ALA A 196 -7.71 -17.09 -6.33
C ALA A 196 -8.20 -17.78 -7.62
#